data_4027587dce06491a0e77951749d52d31
#
_entry.id   4027587dce06491a0e77951749d52d31
#
_cell.length_a   1.000
_cell.length_b   1.000
_cell.length_c   1.000
_cell.angle_alpha   90.00
_cell.angle_beta   90.00
_cell.angle_gamma   90.00
#
_symmetry.space_group_name_H-M   'P 1'
#
loop_
_entity.id
_entity.type
_entity.pdbx_description
1 polymer ?
#
loop_
_entity_poly.entity_id
_entity_poly.type
_entity_poly.pdbx_seq_one_letter_code
_entity_poly.pdbx_strand_id
1 'polypeptide(L)'
;MTFSINHLNCMLTFTDIAPDKPFVWVLLGEKGGDNQQLRNLARLLAWPWSEKQLIFNRLARRPNVFLGPTLLSLDKNRSSALAPPWPALIITSGRRSVPAARWVKKQSGGKTKLVHVGRPWGPLRWFDLIITTAQYCLPRRMNVIHNTLPMVEQNPRQLRREAAKWLDTFQTFPRPWIALLAGGPSRPLDFDEASGIALGQAASAFASERGGSLFVTASRRCPPPIFGALTDVLNCPAFIHYPHGTKENPYLAYLQLADMFIVTNDSASMIADACLTQKVVMTYDLPSKPDRKMRIANLLKNILVHGESAQTTIGKKQPRSVWIYQLLVDSGLLTSTRDMRSYTDNLENMGLIMPFGADAPCQQMPQHLIQAEIEATLSRIKALFA
;
A
#
# COMPACT_ATOMS: atom_id res chain seq x y z
N MET A 1 -37.88 21.94 11.94
CA MET A 1 -37.90 20.47 12.18
C MET A 1 -36.51 19.96 11.92
N THR A 2 -35.81 19.68 13.00
CA THR A 2 -34.36 19.30 13.02
C THR A 2 -34.25 17.78 12.91
N PHE A 3 -33.75 17.27 11.81
CA PHE A 3 -33.44 15.84 11.69
C PHE A 3 -31.97 15.58 12.13
N SER A 4 -31.88 14.99 13.31
CA SER A 4 -30.64 14.46 13.88
C SER A 4 -30.27 13.18 13.15
N ILE A 5 -29.09 13.16 12.51
CA ILE A 5 -28.51 11.94 11.93
C ILE A 5 -27.76 11.21 13.04
N ASN A 6 -28.38 10.18 13.58
CA ASN A 6 -27.76 9.22 14.48
C ASN A 6 -26.70 8.41 13.71
N HIS A 7 -25.43 8.67 13.97
CA HIS A 7 -24.35 7.72 13.71
C HIS A 7 -24.53 6.53 14.66
N LEU A 8 -25.07 5.43 14.15
CA LEU A 8 -24.94 4.12 14.80
C LEU A 8 -23.46 3.69 14.71
N ASN A 9 -22.70 4.12 15.72
CA ASN A 9 -21.47 3.40 16.10
C ASN A 9 -21.90 2.02 16.59
N CYS A 10 -21.71 0.99 15.78
CA CYS A 10 -21.80 -0.39 16.22
C CYS A 10 -20.66 -0.63 17.23
N MET A 11 -20.89 -0.25 18.50
CA MET A 11 -20.13 -0.73 19.63
C MET A 11 -20.49 -2.21 19.79
N LEU A 12 -19.67 -3.10 19.22
CA LEU A 12 -19.68 -4.49 19.64
C LEU A 12 -19.38 -4.49 21.14
N THR A 13 -20.38 -4.82 21.93
CA THR A 13 -20.23 -5.06 23.36
C THR A 13 -19.40 -6.33 23.54
N PHE A 14 -18.65 -6.40 24.61
CA PHE A 14 -17.72 -7.51 24.94
C PHE A 14 -18.36 -8.90 24.94
N THR A 15 -19.70 -8.98 24.95
CA THR A 15 -20.52 -10.19 24.96
C THR A 15 -20.65 -10.88 23.57
N ASP A 16 -20.28 -10.20 22.46
CA ASP A 16 -20.39 -10.75 21.11
C ASP A 16 -19.07 -11.38 20.58
N ILE A 17 -18.04 -11.47 21.43
CA ILE A 17 -16.77 -12.09 21.06
C ILE A 17 -16.93 -13.60 21.18
N ALA A 18 -16.88 -14.31 20.05
CA ALA A 18 -16.80 -15.78 20.06
C ALA A 18 -15.61 -16.20 20.96
N PRO A 19 -15.83 -17.01 21.99
CA PRO A 19 -14.82 -17.25 23.05
C PRO A 19 -13.53 -17.89 22.52
N ASP A 20 -13.54 -18.46 21.32
CA ASP A 20 -12.42 -19.22 20.74
C ASP A 20 -11.54 -18.45 19.77
N LYS A 21 -11.86 -17.19 19.44
CA LYS A 21 -11.09 -16.43 18.44
C LYS A 21 -10.30 -15.29 19.07
N PRO A 22 -9.01 -15.10 18.68
CA PRO A 22 -8.19 -14.00 19.17
C PRO A 22 -8.79 -12.63 18.83
N PHE A 23 -8.87 -11.73 19.83
CA PHE A 23 -9.31 -10.36 19.60
C PHE A 23 -8.18 -9.50 19.01
N VAL A 24 -8.49 -8.73 17.97
CA VAL A 24 -7.50 -7.98 17.18
C VAL A 24 -7.69 -6.47 17.34
N TRP A 25 -6.60 -5.73 17.55
CA TRP A 25 -6.58 -4.29 17.34
C TRP A 25 -5.91 -3.93 16.02
N VAL A 26 -6.58 -3.10 15.23
CA VAL A 26 -6.06 -2.53 14.00
C VAL A 26 -5.64 -1.09 14.28
N LEU A 27 -4.33 -0.81 14.33
CA LEU A 27 -3.82 0.52 14.61
C LEU A 27 -3.74 1.33 13.32
N LEU A 28 -4.65 2.28 13.18
CA LEU A 28 -4.77 3.14 11.99
C LEU A 28 -3.96 4.42 12.17
N GLY A 29 -3.20 4.78 11.13
CA GLY A 29 -2.44 6.03 11.06
C GLY A 29 -3.07 7.07 10.13
N GLU A 30 -2.23 7.95 9.59
CA GLU A 30 -2.67 9.05 8.71
C GLU A 30 -2.86 8.65 7.24
N LYS A 31 -2.23 7.55 6.80
CA LYS A 31 -2.20 7.13 5.39
C LYS A 31 -3.38 6.23 5.05
N GLY A 32 -4.29 6.70 4.20
CA GLY A 32 -5.49 5.95 3.82
C GLY A 32 -5.20 4.61 3.15
N GLY A 33 -4.21 4.54 2.26
CA GLY A 33 -3.84 3.28 1.59
C GLY A 33 -3.28 2.23 2.56
N ASP A 34 -2.42 2.64 3.50
CA ASP A 34 -1.92 1.73 4.54
C ASP A 34 -3.08 1.25 5.43
N ASN A 35 -3.97 2.16 5.85
CA ASN A 35 -5.14 1.84 6.66
C ASN A 35 -6.08 0.83 5.97
N GLN A 36 -6.27 0.97 4.65
CA GLN A 36 -7.12 0.06 3.89
C GLN A 36 -6.53 -1.36 3.87
N GLN A 37 -5.22 -1.51 3.69
CA GLN A 37 -4.56 -2.81 3.76
C GLN A 37 -4.73 -3.48 5.13
N LEU A 38 -4.64 -2.70 6.22
CA LEU A 38 -4.84 -3.21 7.58
C LEU A 38 -6.28 -3.70 7.79
N ARG A 39 -7.27 -2.94 7.29
CA ARG A 39 -8.69 -3.33 7.34
C ARG A 39 -8.97 -4.59 6.53
N ASN A 40 -8.39 -4.68 5.33
CA ASN A 40 -8.53 -5.86 4.48
C ASN A 40 -7.98 -7.09 5.19
N LEU A 41 -6.77 -7.00 5.75
CA LEU A 41 -6.17 -8.11 6.49
C LEU A 41 -7.03 -8.53 7.70
N ALA A 42 -7.57 -7.58 8.45
CA ALA A 42 -8.44 -7.87 9.60
C ALA A 42 -9.75 -8.57 9.17
N ARG A 43 -10.37 -8.11 8.06
CA ARG A 43 -11.57 -8.77 7.51
C ARG A 43 -11.27 -10.20 7.03
N LEU A 44 -10.17 -10.40 6.30
CA LEU A 44 -9.76 -11.70 5.79
C LEU A 44 -9.44 -12.71 6.92
N LEU A 45 -8.93 -12.24 8.06
CA LEU A 45 -8.72 -13.09 9.24
C LEU A 45 -10.04 -13.63 9.82
N ALA A 46 -11.15 -12.90 9.62
CA ALA A 46 -12.47 -13.23 10.17
C ALA A 46 -12.43 -13.48 11.70
N TRP A 47 -11.61 -12.72 12.42
CA TRP A 47 -11.55 -12.65 13.87
C TRP A 47 -12.23 -11.39 14.39
N PRO A 48 -12.71 -11.35 15.64
CA PRO A 48 -13.21 -10.11 16.24
C PRO A 48 -12.12 -9.03 16.24
N TRP A 49 -12.43 -7.83 15.78
CA TRP A 49 -11.44 -6.74 15.72
C TRP A 49 -12.05 -5.37 16.01
N SER A 50 -11.19 -4.45 16.45
CA SER A 50 -11.54 -3.03 16.61
C SER A 50 -10.47 -2.12 16.05
N GLU A 51 -10.91 -0.95 15.55
CA GLU A 51 -10.02 0.10 15.07
C GLU A 51 -9.55 0.97 16.23
N LYS A 52 -8.26 1.29 16.23
CA LYS A 52 -7.64 2.26 17.12
C LYS A 52 -6.97 3.34 16.28
N GLN A 53 -7.61 4.50 16.18
CA GLN A 53 -7.08 5.64 15.45
C GLN A 53 -5.94 6.27 16.25
N LEU A 54 -4.77 6.40 15.63
CA LEU A 54 -3.59 7.03 16.22
C LEU A 54 -3.33 8.37 15.58
N ILE A 55 -3.29 9.42 16.40
CA ILE A 55 -2.88 10.77 16.01
C ILE A 55 -1.51 11.06 16.61
N PHE A 56 -0.59 11.50 15.77
CA PHE A 56 0.82 11.60 16.14
C PHE A 56 1.23 13.05 16.41
N ASN A 57 2.03 13.25 17.46
CA ASN A 57 2.65 14.53 17.79
C ASN A 57 4.07 14.66 17.18
N ARG A 58 4.76 15.77 17.49
CA ARG A 58 6.10 16.05 16.93
C ARG A 58 7.16 15.01 17.31
N LEU A 59 7.03 14.34 18.46
CA LEU A 59 7.97 13.31 18.91
C LEU A 59 7.97 12.06 17.97
N ALA A 60 6.87 11.80 17.26
CA ALA A 60 6.79 10.71 16.28
C ALA A 60 7.78 10.85 15.10
N ARG A 61 8.47 11.99 14.97
CA ARG A 61 9.53 12.18 13.98
C ARG A 61 10.85 11.53 14.37
N ARG A 62 11.04 11.21 15.66
CA ARG A 62 12.27 10.56 16.15
C ARG A 62 12.34 9.09 15.70
N PRO A 63 13.55 8.52 15.53
CA PRO A 63 13.71 7.11 15.22
C PRO A 63 13.12 6.21 16.30
N ASN A 64 12.49 5.10 15.90
CA ASN A 64 11.81 4.16 16.80
C ASN A 64 12.75 3.50 17.82
N VAL A 65 14.03 3.35 17.46
CA VAL A 65 15.05 2.79 18.35
C VAL A 65 15.24 3.66 19.60
N PHE A 66 15.23 4.99 19.44
CA PHE A 66 15.37 5.93 20.55
C PHE A 66 14.05 6.16 21.31
N LEU A 67 12.91 6.09 20.62
CA LEU A 67 11.61 6.24 21.30
C LEU A 67 11.27 5.07 22.20
N GLY A 68 11.68 3.86 21.84
CA GLY A 68 11.31 2.66 22.57
C GLY A 68 9.79 2.38 22.54
N PRO A 69 9.30 1.46 23.40
CA PRO A 69 7.87 1.19 23.57
C PRO A 69 7.21 2.27 24.44
N THR A 70 6.50 3.22 23.81
CA THR A 70 5.94 4.39 24.49
C THR A 70 4.70 4.96 23.76
N LEU A 71 3.85 5.66 24.52
CA LEU A 71 2.75 6.47 23.99
C LEU A 71 3.09 7.97 23.91
N LEU A 72 4.30 8.39 24.25
CA LEU A 72 4.71 9.82 24.23
C LEU A 72 4.67 10.43 22.83
N SER A 73 4.75 9.60 21.79
CA SER A 73 4.64 10.04 20.39
C SER A 73 3.21 10.23 19.89
N LEU A 74 2.20 9.95 20.73
CA LEU A 74 0.79 10.12 20.41
C LEU A 74 0.24 11.42 21.03
N ASP A 75 -0.69 12.03 20.32
CA ASP A 75 -1.65 12.96 20.90
C ASP A 75 -2.73 12.15 21.62
N LYS A 76 -2.64 12.04 22.94
CA LYS A 76 -3.51 11.18 23.74
C LYS A 76 -4.98 11.64 23.73
N ASN A 77 -5.23 12.94 23.57
CA ASN A 77 -6.58 13.49 23.60
C ASN A 77 -7.33 13.22 22.28
N ARG A 78 -6.58 13.06 21.18
CA ARG A 78 -7.14 12.85 19.83
C ARG A 78 -7.02 11.42 19.34
N SER A 79 -6.21 10.60 20.02
CA SER A 79 -6.05 9.18 19.68
C SER A 79 -7.04 8.32 20.42
N SER A 80 -7.39 7.16 19.85
CA SER A 80 -8.16 6.13 20.56
C SER A 80 -7.41 5.68 21.82
N ALA A 81 -8.14 5.44 22.89
CA ALA A 81 -7.58 4.90 24.13
C ALA A 81 -6.98 3.50 23.88
N LEU A 82 -5.74 3.31 24.35
CA LEU A 82 -5.04 2.03 24.36
C LEU A 82 -5.00 1.54 25.81
N ALA A 83 -6.07 0.89 26.24
CA ALA A 83 -6.28 0.40 27.61
C ALA A 83 -6.83 -1.04 27.62
N PRO A 84 -6.65 -1.81 28.70
CA PRO A 84 -7.19 -3.17 28.82
C PRO A 84 -8.70 -3.22 28.52
N PRO A 85 -9.20 -4.38 28.08
CA PRO A 85 -8.48 -5.62 27.87
C PRO A 85 -7.55 -5.60 26.66
N TRP A 86 -6.34 -6.14 26.82
CA TRP A 86 -5.35 -6.14 25.77
C TRP A 86 -5.71 -7.11 24.65
N PRO A 87 -5.45 -6.75 23.38
CA PRO A 87 -5.73 -7.63 22.24
C PRO A 87 -4.74 -8.81 22.23
N ALA A 88 -5.16 -9.93 21.66
CA ALA A 88 -4.27 -11.03 21.37
C ALA A 88 -3.32 -10.69 20.19
N LEU A 89 -3.81 -9.91 19.21
CA LEU A 89 -3.09 -9.50 18.02
C LEU A 89 -3.21 -8.00 17.78
N ILE A 90 -2.10 -7.37 17.42
CA ILE A 90 -2.09 -6.03 16.80
C ILE A 90 -1.66 -6.15 15.34
N ILE A 91 -2.46 -5.56 14.44
CA ILE A 91 -2.10 -5.33 13.06
C ILE A 91 -1.80 -3.83 12.88
N THR A 92 -0.63 -3.51 12.35
CA THR A 92 -0.19 -2.12 12.22
C THR A 92 0.66 -1.90 10.97
N SER A 93 0.78 -0.65 10.53
CA SER A 93 1.65 -0.24 9.42
C SER A 93 2.33 1.10 9.73
N GLY A 94 3.42 1.34 9.04
CA GLY A 94 4.14 2.60 9.07
C GLY A 94 4.98 2.80 10.34
N ARG A 95 5.91 3.75 10.25
CA ARG A 95 6.92 3.99 11.29
C ARG A 95 6.33 4.47 12.62
N ARG A 96 5.35 5.37 12.55
CA ARG A 96 4.88 6.13 13.73
C ARG A 96 4.06 5.29 14.71
N SER A 97 3.42 4.23 14.24
CA SER A 97 2.61 3.32 15.08
C SER A 97 3.42 2.32 15.88
N VAL A 98 4.68 2.06 15.49
CA VAL A 98 5.55 1.04 16.09
C VAL A 98 5.78 1.24 17.59
N PRO A 99 6.10 2.45 18.11
CA PRO A 99 6.27 2.66 19.55
C PRO A 99 5.02 2.31 20.34
N ALA A 100 3.83 2.67 19.86
CA ALA A 100 2.56 2.39 20.52
C ALA A 100 2.22 0.89 20.51
N ALA A 101 2.41 0.21 19.37
CA ALA A 101 2.20 -1.24 19.26
C ALA A 101 3.11 -2.00 20.24
N ARG A 102 4.39 -1.64 20.31
CA ARG A 102 5.35 -2.23 21.24
C ARG A 102 5.02 -1.93 22.71
N TRP A 103 4.47 -0.74 22.97
CA TRP A 103 4.02 -0.39 24.32
C TRP A 103 2.87 -1.28 24.75
N VAL A 104 1.85 -1.52 23.92
CA VAL A 104 0.75 -2.45 24.22
C VAL A 104 1.28 -3.86 24.45
N LYS A 105 2.19 -4.36 23.61
CA LYS A 105 2.84 -5.67 23.84
C LYS A 105 3.53 -5.74 25.21
N LYS A 106 4.22 -4.68 25.62
CA LYS A 106 4.84 -4.60 26.95
C LYS A 106 3.80 -4.62 28.06
N GLN A 107 2.71 -3.83 27.94
CA GLN A 107 1.64 -3.76 28.95
C GLN A 107 0.87 -5.07 29.08
N SER A 108 0.73 -5.84 28.00
CA SER A 108 0.11 -7.17 28.02
C SER A 108 1.03 -8.28 28.59
N GLY A 109 2.19 -7.93 29.15
CA GLY A 109 3.18 -8.91 29.59
C GLY A 109 3.78 -9.75 28.45
N GLY A 110 3.85 -9.19 27.23
CA GLY A 110 4.37 -9.86 26.04
C GLY A 110 3.37 -10.79 25.33
N LYS A 111 2.16 -10.92 25.83
CA LYS A 111 1.14 -11.85 25.29
C LYS A 111 0.61 -11.39 23.93
N THR A 112 0.47 -10.07 23.70
CA THR A 112 0.01 -9.52 22.41
C THR A 112 1.04 -9.81 21.32
N LYS A 113 0.61 -10.44 20.22
CA LYS A 113 1.41 -10.62 19.01
C LYS A 113 1.37 -9.37 18.15
N LEU A 114 2.49 -9.05 17.47
CA LEU A 114 2.60 -7.89 16.58
C LEU A 114 2.79 -8.33 15.14
N VAL A 115 1.82 -7.99 14.28
CA VAL A 115 1.91 -8.11 12.82
C VAL A 115 2.08 -6.73 12.21
N HIS A 116 3.12 -6.54 11.42
CA HIS A 116 3.40 -5.28 10.73
C HIS A 116 3.27 -5.44 9.22
N VAL A 117 2.51 -4.55 8.57
CA VAL A 117 2.37 -4.49 7.12
C VAL A 117 3.31 -3.42 6.56
N GLY A 118 4.14 -3.79 5.59
CA GLY A 118 5.15 -2.94 4.98
C GLY A 118 6.45 -2.87 5.78
N ARG A 119 7.16 -1.74 5.66
CA ARG A 119 8.46 -1.54 6.31
C ARG A 119 8.34 -1.08 7.77
N PRO A 120 8.88 -1.83 8.76
CA PRO A 120 8.64 -1.54 10.17
C PRO A 120 9.48 -0.38 10.73
N TRP A 121 10.57 0.06 10.05
CA TRP A 121 11.46 1.12 10.54
C TRP A 121 12.06 0.85 11.94
N GLY A 122 12.46 -0.37 12.16
CA GLY A 122 13.10 -0.83 13.40
C GLY A 122 13.51 -2.29 13.29
N PRO A 123 14.19 -2.84 14.29
CA PRO A 123 14.61 -4.24 14.29
C PRO A 123 13.48 -5.21 13.96
N LEU A 124 13.70 -6.11 13.01
CA LEU A 124 12.67 -7.04 12.55
C LEU A 124 12.20 -8.00 13.65
N ARG A 125 13.08 -8.32 14.61
CA ARG A 125 12.78 -9.14 15.80
C ARG A 125 11.75 -8.54 16.76
N TRP A 126 11.37 -7.27 16.60
CA TRP A 126 10.31 -6.66 17.42
C TRP A 126 8.93 -7.17 17.06
N PHE A 127 8.79 -7.77 15.88
CA PHE A 127 7.52 -8.22 15.33
C PHE A 127 7.47 -9.74 15.26
N ASP A 128 6.32 -10.30 15.59
CA ASP A 128 6.07 -11.73 15.45
C ASP A 128 5.93 -12.10 13.98
N LEU A 129 5.38 -11.18 13.14
CA LEU A 129 5.32 -11.33 11.70
C LEU A 129 5.37 -9.97 10.98
N ILE A 130 6.01 -9.94 9.83
CA ILE A 130 6.06 -8.79 8.92
C ILE A 130 5.57 -9.26 7.55
N ILE A 131 4.59 -8.56 7.01
CA ILE A 131 4.04 -8.79 5.66
C ILE A 131 4.57 -7.66 4.79
N THR A 132 5.32 -7.97 3.75
CA THR A 132 5.99 -6.98 2.92
C THR A 132 5.87 -7.28 1.43
N THR A 133 6.24 -6.32 0.59
CA THR A 133 6.34 -6.44 -0.86
C THR A 133 7.74 -6.05 -1.32
N ALA A 134 8.11 -6.37 -2.56
CA ALA A 134 9.45 -6.18 -3.11
C ALA A 134 10.00 -4.75 -2.92
N GLN A 135 9.14 -3.74 -2.98
CA GLN A 135 9.52 -2.31 -2.84
C GLN A 135 10.27 -1.96 -1.54
N TYR A 136 10.16 -2.78 -0.50
CA TYR A 136 10.79 -2.50 0.78
C TYR A 136 12.13 -3.19 0.97
N CYS A 137 12.55 -4.04 0.03
CA CYS A 137 13.83 -4.72 0.03
C CYS A 137 14.21 -5.32 1.40
N LEU A 138 13.23 -5.92 2.10
CA LEU A 138 13.48 -6.56 3.39
C LEU A 138 14.20 -7.90 3.19
N PRO A 139 15.11 -8.29 4.10
CA PRO A 139 15.77 -9.60 4.04
C PRO A 139 14.75 -10.72 4.29
N ARG A 140 15.01 -11.88 3.68
CA ARG A 140 14.24 -13.10 3.94
C ARG A 140 14.54 -13.60 5.34
N ARG A 141 13.51 -13.66 6.20
CA ARG A 141 13.55 -14.14 7.59
C ARG A 141 12.31 -14.99 7.86
N MET A 142 12.39 -15.82 8.87
CA MET A 142 11.26 -16.67 9.26
C MET A 142 10.02 -15.86 9.64
N ASN A 143 10.18 -14.66 10.17
CA ASN A 143 9.10 -13.75 10.51
C ASN A 143 8.81 -12.68 9.43
N VAL A 144 9.27 -12.88 8.19
CA VAL A 144 9.00 -11.96 7.07
C VAL A 144 8.36 -12.72 5.93
N ILE A 145 7.17 -12.29 5.50
CA ILE A 145 6.47 -12.79 4.31
C ILE A 145 6.62 -11.75 3.21
N HIS A 146 7.02 -12.20 2.04
CA HIS A 146 7.12 -11.38 0.83
C HIS A 146 5.95 -11.73 -0.09
N ASN A 147 4.95 -10.84 -0.16
CA ASN A 147 3.83 -10.97 -1.09
C ASN A 147 4.15 -10.24 -2.41
N THR A 148 3.60 -10.74 -3.49
CA THR A 148 3.67 -10.11 -4.82
C THR A 148 2.96 -8.77 -4.82
N LEU A 149 1.73 -8.73 -4.32
CA LEU A 149 0.92 -7.51 -4.19
C LEU A 149 0.73 -7.12 -2.72
N PRO A 150 0.52 -5.83 -2.42
CA PRO A 150 -0.01 -5.39 -1.13
C PRO A 150 -1.30 -6.15 -0.77
N MET A 151 -1.64 -6.17 0.52
CA MET A 151 -2.89 -6.79 1.00
C MET A 151 -4.10 -5.96 0.55
N VAL A 152 -4.45 -6.11 -0.71
CA VAL A 152 -5.63 -5.50 -1.34
C VAL A 152 -6.70 -6.57 -1.56
N GLU A 153 -7.94 -6.19 -1.39
CA GLU A 153 -9.11 -7.02 -1.63
C GLU A 153 -10.10 -6.21 -2.46
N GLN A 154 -10.61 -6.80 -3.52
CA GLN A 154 -11.69 -6.22 -4.29
C GLN A 154 -12.99 -6.96 -3.98
N ASN A 155 -14.03 -6.21 -3.62
CA ASN A 155 -15.37 -6.75 -3.44
C ASN A 155 -16.14 -6.63 -4.77
N PRO A 156 -16.39 -7.74 -5.49
CA PRO A 156 -17.05 -7.69 -6.80
C PRO A 156 -18.47 -7.08 -6.74
N ARG A 157 -19.19 -7.26 -5.62
CA ARG A 157 -20.52 -6.66 -5.45
C ARG A 157 -20.42 -5.13 -5.33
N GLN A 158 -19.43 -4.64 -4.59
CA GLN A 158 -19.19 -3.21 -4.45
C GLN A 158 -18.76 -2.58 -5.78
N LEU A 159 -17.82 -3.23 -6.50
CA LEU A 159 -17.38 -2.77 -7.82
C LEU A 159 -18.56 -2.63 -8.78
N ARG A 160 -19.40 -3.66 -8.89
CA ARG A 160 -20.59 -3.61 -9.77
C ARG A 160 -21.58 -2.53 -9.36
N ARG A 161 -21.83 -2.34 -8.06
CA ARG A 161 -22.72 -1.28 -7.55
C ARG A 161 -22.18 0.11 -7.89
N GLU A 162 -20.91 0.35 -7.67
CA GLU A 162 -20.28 1.65 -8.00
C GLU A 162 -20.22 1.88 -9.51
N ALA A 163 -19.92 0.83 -10.30
CA ALA A 163 -19.94 0.89 -11.75
C ALA A 163 -21.31 1.31 -12.31
N ALA A 164 -22.39 0.74 -11.76
CA ALA A 164 -23.76 1.07 -12.19
C ALA A 164 -24.11 2.55 -12.05
N LYS A 165 -23.53 3.26 -11.07
CA LYS A 165 -23.77 4.70 -10.88
C LYS A 165 -23.18 5.58 -11.98
N TRP A 166 -22.12 5.10 -12.62
CA TRP A 166 -21.34 5.88 -13.58
C TRP A 166 -21.49 5.41 -15.03
N LEU A 167 -22.14 4.28 -15.24
CA LEU A 167 -22.22 3.63 -16.56
C LEU A 167 -22.84 4.56 -17.61
N ASP A 168 -23.97 5.17 -17.31
CA ASP A 168 -24.68 6.06 -18.25
C ASP A 168 -23.80 7.27 -18.64
N THR A 169 -23.07 7.84 -17.68
CA THR A 169 -22.13 8.92 -17.93
C THR A 169 -20.98 8.45 -18.81
N PHE A 170 -20.40 7.28 -18.52
CA PHE A 170 -19.24 6.80 -19.24
C PHE A 170 -19.55 6.31 -20.65
N GLN A 171 -20.77 5.81 -20.91
CA GLN A 171 -21.21 5.39 -22.23
C GLN A 171 -21.26 6.54 -23.26
N THR A 172 -21.24 7.79 -22.81
CA THR A 172 -21.16 8.94 -23.71
C THR A 172 -19.77 9.14 -24.33
N PHE A 173 -18.75 8.44 -23.82
CA PHE A 173 -17.37 8.53 -24.27
C PHE A 173 -17.00 7.38 -25.20
N PRO A 174 -16.20 7.64 -26.27
CA PRO A 174 -15.74 6.60 -27.16
C PRO A 174 -14.81 5.60 -26.48
N ARG A 175 -14.91 4.33 -26.91
CA ARG A 175 -14.02 3.26 -26.44
C ARG A 175 -12.78 3.13 -27.34
N PRO A 176 -11.65 2.61 -26.80
CA PRO A 176 -11.49 2.03 -25.45
C PRO A 176 -11.48 3.08 -24.34
N TRP A 177 -11.98 2.70 -23.16
CA TRP A 177 -11.92 3.52 -21.93
C TRP A 177 -10.62 3.23 -21.18
N ILE A 178 -9.77 4.21 -21.08
CA ILE A 178 -8.43 4.08 -20.51
C ILE A 178 -8.40 4.81 -19.16
N ALA A 179 -8.26 4.08 -18.07
CA ALA A 179 -8.15 4.70 -16.75
C ALA A 179 -6.72 5.19 -16.50
N LEU A 180 -6.54 6.51 -16.36
CA LEU A 180 -5.30 7.14 -15.94
C LEU A 180 -5.33 7.37 -14.43
N LEU A 181 -4.55 6.56 -13.69
CA LEU A 181 -4.46 6.59 -12.24
C LEU A 181 -3.15 7.26 -11.81
N ALA A 182 -3.21 8.56 -11.51
CA ALA A 182 -2.05 9.33 -11.09
C ALA A 182 -1.85 9.21 -9.57
N GLY A 183 -0.65 8.85 -9.14
CA GLY A 183 -0.27 8.80 -7.74
C GLY A 183 -0.12 10.18 -7.11
N GLY A 184 1.06 10.49 -6.63
CA GLY A 184 1.42 11.79 -6.07
C GLY A 184 2.84 11.74 -5.51
N PRO A 185 3.47 12.87 -5.23
CA PRO A 185 4.85 12.92 -4.80
C PRO A 185 5.18 11.90 -3.70
N SER A 186 6.12 11.00 -3.97
CA SER A 186 6.45 9.90 -3.07
C SER A 186 7.92 9.50 -3.22
N ARG A 187 8.79 10.08 -2.40
CA ARG A 187 10.24 9.83 -2.47
C ARG A 187 10.59 8.34 -2.56
N PRO A 188 11.53 7.95 -3.44
CA PRO A 188 12.46 8.81 -4.21
C PRO A 188 11.89 9.36 -5.52
N LEU A 189 10.68 8.97 -5.91
CA LEU A 189 10.04 9.44 -7.13
C LEU A 189 9.55 10.88 -6.94
N ASP A 190 9.77 11.67 -7.96
CA ASP A 190 9.34 13.06 -8.02
C ASP A 190 8.19 13.20 -9.03
N PHE A 191 7.09 13.77 -8.58
CA PHE A 191 5.96 14.05 -9.42
C PHE A 191 5.68 15.54 -9.29
N ASP A 192 6.21 16.30 -10.23
CA ASP A 192 6.07 17.75 -10.35
C ASP A 192 5.14 18.10 -11.54
N GLU A 193 4.90 19.40 -11.76
CA GLU A 193 4.03 19.87 -12.84
C GLU A 193 4.56 19.46 -14.22
N ALA A 194 5.89 19.51 -14.43
CA ALA A 194 6.50 19.09 -15.68
C ALA A 194 6.25 17.60 -15.98
N SER A 195 6.37 16.75 -14.95
CA SER A 195 6.03 15.33 -15.05
C SER A 195 4.54 15.11 -15.27
N GLY A 196 3.69 15.96 -14.70
CA GLY A 196 2.24 15.97 -14.94
C GLY A 196 1.91 16.27 -16.39
N ILE A 197 2.50 17.33 -16.95
CA ILE A 197 2.36 17.69 -18.38
C ILE A 197 2.79 16.54 -19.28
N ALA A 198 3.98 15.98 -19.04
CA ALA A 198 4.51 14.89 -19.86
C ALA A 198 3.60 13.65 -19.83
N LEU A 199 3.10 13.28 -18.65
CA LEU A 199 2.15 12.18 -18.48
C LEU A 199 0.83 12.45 -19.21
N GLY A 200 0.27 13.67 -19.07
CA GLY A 200 -0.99 14.07 -19.72
C GLY A 200 -0.88 14.02 -21.24
N GLN A 201 0.19 14.56 -21.80
CA GLN A 201 0.45 14.54 -23.26
C GLN A 201 0.59 13.10 -23.77
N ALA A 202 1.40 12.28 -23.11
CA ALA A 202 1.64 10.91 -23.51
C ALA A 202 0.36 10.04 -23.41
N ALA A 203 -0.40 10.16 -22.32
CA ALA A 203 -1.65 9.44 -22.16
C ALA A 203 -2.72 9.89 -23.16
N SER A 204 -2.79 11.20 -23.46
CA SER A 204 -3.72 11.75 -24.42
C SER A 204 -3.41 11.28 -25.84
N ALA A 205 -2.13 11.28 -26.24
CA ALA A 205 -1.71 10.73 -27.53
C ALA A 205 -2.07 9.25 -27.66
N PHE A 206 -1.77 8.46 -26.63
CA PHE A 206 -2.09 7.03 -26.56
C PHE A 206 -3.59 6.74 -26.71
N ALA A 207 -4.44 7.56 -26.08
CA ALA A 207 -5.90 7.43 -26.19
C ALA A 207 -6.38 7.83 -27.58
N SER A 208 -5.88 8.94 -28.13
CA SER A 208 -6.25 9.47 -29.47
C SER A 208 -5.91 8.49 -30.58
N GLU A 209 -4.71 7.90 -30.56
CA GLU A 209 -4.28 6.88 -31.53
C GLU A 209 -5.22 5.66 -31.59
N ARG A 210 -5.91 5.38 -30.47
CA ARG A 210 -6.85 4.26 -30.35
C ARG A 210 -8.31 4.67 -30.51
N GLY A 211 -8.59 5.94 -30.79
CA GLY A 211 -9.94 6.49 -30.86
C GLY A 211 -10.69 6.42 -29.53
N GLY A 212 -9.97 6.28 -28.41
CA GLY A 212 -10.52 6.06 -27.09
C GLY A 212 -10.64 7.31 -26.24
N SER A 213 -10.96 7.11 -24.95
CA SER A 213 -11.15 8.17 -23.97
C SER A 213 -10.35 7.90 -22.68
N LEU A 214 -9.93 8.98 -22.02
CA LEU A 214 -9.26 8.91 -20.72
C LEU A 214 -10.25 9.10 -19.56
N PHE A 215 -10.17 8.23 -18.57
CA PHE A 215 -10.84 8.38 -17.28
C PHE A 215 -9.77 8.68 -16.23
N VAL A 216 -9.64 9.97 -15.90
CA VAL A 216 -8.51 10.49 -15.13
C VAL A 216 -8.89 10.69 -13.67
N THR A 217 -8.09 10.13 -12.79
CA THR A 217 -8.15 10.45 -11.35
C THR A 217 -6.75 10.41 -10.73
N ALA A 218 -6.64 10.98 -9.53
CA ALA A 218 -5.39 10.99 -8.81
C ALA A 218 -5.55 10.47 -7.38
N SER A 219 -4.43 10.16 -6.75
CA SER A 219 -4.41 9.91 -5.31
C SER A 219 -4.60 11.21 -4.53
N ARG A 220 -5.10 11.13 -3.29
CA ARG A 220 -5.18 12.28 -2.37
C ARG A 220 -3.82 12.93 -2.06
N ARG A 221 -2.70 12.33 -2.47
CA ARG A 221 -1.35 12.89 -2.34
C ARG A 221 -0.97 13.81 -3.49
N CYS A 222 -1.71 13.79 -4.60
CA CYS A 222 -1.45 14.63 -5.76
C CYS A 222 -1.91 16.06 -5.45
N PRO A 223 -1.00 17.05 -5.45
CA PRO A 223 -1.39 18.45 -5.25
C PRO A 223 -2.20 18.97 -6.45
N PRO A 224 -3.13 19.94 -6.21
CA PRO A 224 -3.92 20.54 -7.28
C PRO A 224 -3.12 21.08 -8.46
N PRO A 225 -1.97 21.77 -8.29
CA PRO A 225 -1.19 22.28 -9.43
C PRO A 225 -0.69 21.17 -10.35
N ILE A 226 -0.23 20.04 -9.78
CA ILE A 226 0.25 18.91 -10.59
C ILE A 226 -0.91 18.24 -11.34
N PHE A 227 -2.05 18.08 -10.68
CA PHE A 227 -3.23 17.52 -11.33
C PHE A 227 -3.76 18.43 -12.44
N GLY A 228 -3.82 19.75 -12.19
CA GLY A 228 -4.17 20.75 -13.22
C GLY A 228 -3.22 20.66 -14.41
N ALA A 229 -1.91 20.72 -14.18
CA ALA A 229 -0.89 20.61 -15.22
C ALA A 229 -1.03 19.34 -16.09
N LEU A 230 -1.43 18.22 -15.46
CA LEU A 230 -1.71 16.96 -16.16
C LEU A 230 -2.98 17.07 -17.02
N THR A 231 -4.05 17.65 -16.49
CA THR A 231 -5.36 17.65 -17.16
C THR A 231 -5.51 18.74 -18.20
N ASP A 232 -4.81 19.88 -18.06
CA ASP A 232 -4.91 21.02 -18.96
C ASP A 232 -4.31 20.74 -20.38
N VAL A 233 -3.47 19.70 -20.49
CA VAL A 233 -2.82 19.31 -21.76
C VAL A 233 -3.54 18.15 -22.47
N LEU A 234 -4.67 17.68 -21.95
CA LEU A 234 -5.42 16.60 -22.58
C LEU A 234 -6.14 17.13 -23.84
N ASN A 235 -5.94 16.43 -24.96
CA ASN A 235 -6.54 16.75 -26.25
C ASN A 235 -7.39 15.60 -26.83
N CYS A 236 -7.78 14.62 -25.99
CA CYS A 236 -8.69 13.54 -26.31
C CYS A 236 -9.97 13.64 -25.43
N PRO A 237 -11.06 12.94 -25.78
CA PRO A 237 -12.21 12.83 -24.88
C PRO A 237 -11.79 12.32 -23.51
N ALA A 238 -12.16 13.05 -22.44
CA ALA A 238 -11.74 12.69 -21.09
C ALA A 238 -12.82 12.97 -20.05
N PHE A 239 -12.98 12.05 -19.09
CA PHE A 239 -13.71 12.26 -17.85
C PHE A 239 -12.71 12.46 -16.71
N ILE A 240 -12.73 13.65 -16.11
CA ILE A 240 -11.72 14.07 -15.12
C ILE A 240 -12.37 14.15 -13.74
N HIS A 241 -11.78 13.44 -12.77
CA HIS A 241 -12.22 13.47 -11.37
C HIS A 241 -11.03 13.76 -10.45
N TYR A 242 -11.08 14.89 -9.76
CA TYR A 242 -10.11 15.23 -8.72
C TYR A 242 -10.63 14.80 -7.35
N PRO A 243 -9.89 13.99 -6.55
CA PRO A 243 -10.40 13.33 -5.36
C PRO A 243 -10.58 14.24 -4.13
N HIS A 244 -10.38 15.54 -4.26
CA HIS A 244 -10.54 16.51 -3.18
C HIS A 244 -11.84 17.31 -3.37
N GLY A 245 -12.70 17.30 -2.36
CA GLY A 245 -13.91 18.13 -2.32
C GLY A 245 -15.18 17.51 -2.92
N THR A 246 -15.13 16.32 -3.52
CA THR A 246 -16.30 15.62 -4.04
C THR A 246 -16.74 14.49 -3.11
N LYS A 247 -18.07 14.33 -2.93
CA LYS A 247 -18.62 13.21 -2.16
C LYS A 247 -18.59 11.88 -2.92
N GLU A 248 -18.66 11.94 -4.24
CA GLU A 248 -18.68 10.77 -5.10
C GLU A 248 -17.31 10.58 -5.78
N ASN A 249 -16.81 9.36 -5.74
CA ASN A 249 -15.51 9.01 -6.29
C ASN A 249 -15.65 7.84 -7.28
N PRO A 250 -15.41 8.06 -8.58
CA PRO A 250 -15.58 7.05 -9.62
C PRO A 250 -14.44 6.00 -9.65
N TYR A 251 -13.47 6.03 -8.73
CA TYR A 251 -12.31 5.15 -8.74
C TYR A 251 -12.68 3.67 -8.88
N LEU A 252 -13.68 3.19 -8.11
CA LEU A 252 -14.13 1.80 -8.19
C LEU A 252 -14.86 1.51 -9.50
N ALA A 253 -15.56 2.50 -10.07
CA ALA A 253 -16.17 2.37 -11.40
C ALA A 253 -15.09 2.28 -12.48
N TYR A 254 -13.99 3.04 -12.38
CA TYR A 254 -12.86 2.89 -13.30
C TYR A 254 -12.26 1.49 -13.24
N LEU A 255 -12.03 0.92 -12.04
CA LEU A 255 -11.53 -0.44 -11.89
C LEU A 255 -12.46 -1.47 -12.59
N GLN A 256 -13.78 -1.29 -12.47
CA GLN A 256 -14.74 -2.22 -13.07
C GLN A 256 -14.92 -2.02 -14.58
N LEU A 257 -14.99 -0.77 -15.06
CA LEU A 257 -15.49 -0.44 -16.39
C LEU A 257 -14.39 -0.14 -17.42
N ALA A 258 -13.21 0.38 -17.00
CA ALA A 258 -12.14 0.68 -17.93
C ALA A 258 -11.66 -0.58 -18.67
N ASP A 259 -11.21 -0.43 -19.90
CA ASP A 259 -10.67 -1.52 -20.72
C ASP A 259 -9.19 -1.77 -20.41
N MET A 260 -8.46 -0.72 -20.04
CA MET A 260 -7.04 -0.78 -19.66
C MET A 260 -6.67 0.34 -18.69
N PHE A 261 -5.47 0.24 -18.08
CA PHE A 261 -4.98 1.17 -17.08
C PHE A 261 -3.61 1.72 -17.43
N ILE A 262 -3.42 3.01 -17.17
CA ILE A 262 -2.12 3.68 -17.09
C ILE A 262 -1.97 4.12 -15.62
N VAL A 263 -0.94 3.64 -14.93
CA VAL A 263 -0.74 3.90 -13.50
C VAL A 263 0.67 4.43 -13.27
N THR A 264 0.82 5.54 -12.55
CA THR A 264 2.16 6.03 -12.19
C THR A 264 2.85 5.08 -11.18
N ASN A 265 4.13 4.83 -11.37
CA ASN A 265 4.90 3.84 -10.62
C ASN A 265 5.15 4.17 -9.14
N ASP A 266 4.67 5.31 -8.63
CA ASP A 266 4.80 5.70 -7.22
C ASP A 266 3.74 5.06 -6.29
N SER A 267 2.67 4.49 -6.85
CA SER A 267 1.52 4.00 -6.09
C SER A 267 1.32 2.49 -6.20
N ALA A 268 2.03 1.73 -5.35
CA ALA A 268 1.88 0.27 -5.31
C ALA A 268 0.44 -0.21 -5.08
N SER A 269 -0.38 0.55 -4.35
CA SER A 269 -1.78 0.18 -4.13
C SER A 269 -2.62 0.32 -5.39
N MET A 270 -2.44 1.41 -6.16
CA MET A 270 -3.19 1.60 -7.42
C MET A 270 -2.77 0.58 -8.47
N ILE A 271 -1.46 0.26 -8.55
CA ILE A 271 -0.97 -0.81 -9.42
C ILE A 271 -1.61 -2.14 -9.03
N ALA A 272 -1.62 -2.47 -7.73
CA ALA A 272 -2.24 -3.70 -7.25
C ALA A 272 -3.74 -3.76 -7.51
N ASP A 273 -4.47 -2.65 -7.28
CA ASP A 273 -5.91 -2.56 -7.59
C ASP A 273 -6.16 -2.79 -9.08
N ALA A 274 -5.34 -2.21 -9.96
CA ALA A 274 -5.44 -2.40 -11.41
C ALA A 274 -5.11 -3.86 -11.81
N CYS A 275 -4.05 -4.46 -11.27
CA CYS A 275 -3.69 -5.87 -11.53
C CYS A 275 -4.81 -6.85 -11.16
N LEU A 276 -5.53 -6.59 -10.06
CA LEU A 276 -6.66 -7.43 -9.62
C LEU A 276 -7.85 -7.41 -10.60
N THR A 277 -7.93 -6.42 -11.49
CA THR A 277 -8.98 -6.37 -12.52
C THR A 277 -8.75 -7.36 -13.66
N GLN A 278 -7.55 -7.93 -13.78
CA GLN A 278 -7.12 -8.82 -14.87
C GLN A 278 -7.16 -8.17 -16.27
N LYS A 279 -7.08 -6.87 -16.32
CA LYS A 279 -6.99 -6.09 -17.55
C LYS A 279 -5.56 -5.65 -17.80
N VAL A 280 -5.30 -5.08 -18.98
CA VAL A 280 -3.97 -4.54 -19.32
C VAL A 280 -3.62 -3.40 -18.37
N VAL A 281 -2.46 -3.50 -17.71
CA VAL A 281 -1.94 -2.50 -16.78
C VAL A 281 -0.58 -2.03 -17.28
N MET A 282 -0.50 -0.76 -17.62
CA MET A 282 0.74 -0.09 -18.01
C MET A 282 1.23 0.82 -16.90
N THR A 283 2.51 0.79 -16.61
CA THR A 283 3.12 1.67 -15.61
C THR A 283 3.88 2.80 -16.28
N TYR A 284 3.59 4.02 -15.85
CA TYR A 284 4.32 5.21 -16.26
C TYR A 284 5.40 5.54 -15.24
N ASP A 285 6.66 5.56 -15.68
CA ASP A 285 7.81 5.81 -14.84
C ASP A 285 7.98 7.31 -14.54
N LEU A 286 7.85 7.67 -13.28
CA LEU A 286 8.15 9.01 -12.79
C LEU A 286 9.66 9.17 -12.56
N PRO A 287 10.21 10.38 -12.76
CA PRO A 287 11.62 10.65 -12.52
C PRO A 287 12.00 10.42 -11.04
N SER A 288 13.21 9.90 -10.82
CA SER A 288 13.73 9.64 -9.48
C SER A 288 14.69 10.74 -9.03
N LYS A 289 14.38 11.40 -7.90
CA LYS A 289 15.25 12.38 -7.24
C LYS A 289 15.59 11.91 -5.81
N PRO A 290 16.53 10.97 -5.64
CA PRO A 290 16.90 10.47 -4.32
C PRO A 290 17.59 11.58 -3.50
N ASP A 291 17.19 11.73 -2.24
CA ASP A 291 17.85 12.62 -1.31
C ASP A 291 19.24 12.09 -0.89
N ARG A 292 20.06 12.94 -0.21
CA ARG A 292 21.43 12.58 0.20
C ARG A 292 21.46 11.31 1.07
N LYS A 293 20.51 11.13 1.97
CA LYS A 293 20.44 9.95 2.86
C LYS A 293 20.15 8.69 2.07
N MET A 294 19.28 8.80 1.10
CA MET A 294 18.91 7.69 0.21
C MET A 294 20.05 7.34 -0.76
N ARG A 295 20.80 8.35 -1.26
CA ARG A 295 22.01 8.10 -2.06
C ARG A 295 23.06 7.30 -1.25
N ILE A 296 23.28 7.66 0.01
CA ILE A 296 24.19 6.94 0.90
C ILE A 296 23.67 5.51 1.18
N ALA A 297 22.38 5.35 1.48
CA ALA A 297 21.80 4.04 1.73
C ALA A 297 21.83 3.14 0.48
N ASN A 298 21.59 3.71 -0.71
CA ASN A 298 21.71 3.00 -1.97
C ASN A 298 23.17 2.66 -2.30
N LEU A 299 24.11 3.56 -2.02
CA LEU A 299 25.54 3.30 -2.17
C LEU A 299 25.98 2.14 -1.27
N LEU A 300 25.58 2.15 0.00
CA LEU A 300 25.87 1.05 0.93
C LEU A 300 25.20 -0.26 0.48
N LYS A 301 23.94 -0.20 0.01
CA LYS A 301 23.29 -1.36 -0.60
C LYS A 301 24.10 -1.89 -1.77
N ASN A 302 24.49 -1.01 -2.69
CA ASN A 302 25.27 -1.38 -3.89
C ASN A 302 26.64 -1.96 -3.52
N ILE A 303 27.35 -1.38 -2.57
CA ILE A 303 28.65 -1.90 -2.10
C ILE A 303 28.51 -3.25 -1.42
N LEU A 304 27.49 -3.41 -0.57
CA LEU A 304 27.31 -4.61 0.25
C LEU A 304 26.57 -5.75 -0.46
N VAL A 305 25.78 -5.43 -1.51
CA VAL A 305 24.91 -6.38 -2.22
C VAL A 305 25.32 -6.54 -3.70
N HIS A 306 26.50 -6.01 -4.11
CA HIS A 306 26.95 -6.09 -5.50
C HIS A 306 27.07 -7.54 -5.98
N GLY A 307 26.34 -7.88 -7.04
CA GLY A 307 26.50 -9.07 -7.86
C GLY A 307 25.42 -10.13 -7.84
N GLU A 308 24.40 -10.04 -6.97
CA GLU A 308 23.27 -10.99 -7.02
C GLU A 308 21.93 -10.29 -6.79
N SER A 309 20.98 -10.57 -7.69
CA SER A 309 19.54 -10.27 -7.48
C SER A 309 19.15 -10.69 -6.06
N ALA A 310 18.36 -9.88 -5.36
CA ALA A 310 17.79 -10.19 -4.04
C ALA A 310 16.96 -11.49 -3.99
N GLN A 311 16.86 -12.19 -5.09
CA GLN A 311 16.22 -13.50 -5.30
C GLN A 311 17.24 -14.64 -5.16
N THR A 312 17.92 -14.76 -4.02
CA THR A 312 18.79 -15.91 -3.81
C THR A 312 17.98 -17.16 -3.56
N THR A 313 18.09 -18.11 -4.45
CA THR A 313 17.58 -19.49 -4.31
C THR A 313 18.04 -20.09 -2.97
N ILE A 314 17.11 -20.71 -2.25
CA ILE A 314 17.39 -21.43 -1.00
C ILE A 314 18.53 -22.42 -1.25
N GLY A 315 19.66 -22.29 -0.54
CA GLY A 315 20.76 -23.27 -0.57
C GLY A 315 22.15 -22.76 -0.97
N LYS A 316 22.32 -21.56 -1.56
CA LYS A 316 23.64 -20.99 -1.83
C LYS A 316 24.15 -20.15 -0.68
N LYS A 317 25.44 -20.34 -0.28
CA LYS A 317 26.11 -19.50 0.72
C LYS A 317 26.13 -18.05 0.24
N GLN A 318 25.43 -17.16 0.96
CA GLN A 318 25.41 -15.74 0.66
C GLN A 318 26.79 -15.09 0.92
N PRO A 319 27.22 -14.12 0.10
CA PRO A 319 28.41 -13.33 0.36
C PRO A 319 28.37 -12.67 1.75
N ARG A 320 29.51 -12.54 2.42
CA ARG A 320 29.61 -11.88 3.75
C ARG A 320 29.06 -10.46 3.74
N SER A 321 29.17 -9.74 2.64
CA SER A 321 28.65 -8.38 2.44
C SER A 321 27.13 -8.32 2.50
N VAL A 322 26.43 -9.27 1.89
CA VAL A 322 24.95 -9.38 1.96
C VAL A 322 24.50 -9.66 3.39
N TRP A 323 25.22 -10.52 4.10
CA TRP A 323 24.95 -10.80 5.51
C TRP A 323 25.11 -9.56 6.39
N ILE A 324 26.14 -8.71 6.17
CA ILE A 324 26.34 -7.45 6.90
C ILE A 324 25.17 -6.49 6.63
N TYR A 325 24.76 -6.33 5.35
CA TYR A 325 23.61 -5.50 5.01
C TYR A 325 22.33 -5.97 5.72
N GLN A 326 22.06 -7.27 5.68
CA GLN A 326 20.92 -7.88 6.35
C GLN A 326 20.97 -7.67 7.87
N LEU A 327 22.13 -7.80 8.48
CA LEU A 327 22.33 -7.56 9.92
C LEU A 327 22.06 -6.10 10.29
N LEU A 328 22.48 -5.14 9.48
CA LEU A 328 22.22 -3.70 9.68
C LEU A 328 20.73 -3.37 9.54
N VAL A 329 20.04 -4.00 8.60
CA VAL A 329 18.56 -3.86 8.47
C VAL A 329 17.85 -4.56 9.61
N ASP A 330 18.24 -5.77 9.98
CA ASP A 330 17.67 -6.54 11.11
C ASP A 330 17.81 -5.82 12.45
N SER A 331 18.95 -5.16 12.66
CA SER A 331 19.22 -4.39 13.89
C SER A 331 18.46 -3.05 13.92
N GLY A 332 17.94 -2.60 12.77
CA GLY A 332 17.32 -1.28 12.61
C GLY A 332 18.31 -0.12 12.55
N LEU A 333 19.61 -0.41 12.45
CA LEU A 333 20.65 0.61 12.24
C LEU A 333 20.58 1.18 10.81
N LEU A 334 20.29 0.33 9.83
CA LEU A 334 19.99 0.73 8.47
C LEU A 334 18.50 0.52 8.19
N THR A 335 17.82 1.54 7.70
CA THR A 335 16.45 1.36 7.19
C THR A 335 16.53 0.89 5.76
N SER A 336 15.79 -0.18 5.41
CA SER A 336 15.65 -0.59 4.02
C SER A 336 15.14 0.58 3.18
N THR A 337 15.67 0.75 1.99
CA THR A 337 15.22 1.78 1.05
C THR A 337 13.87 1.39 0.46
N ARG A 338 13.00 2.36 0.18
CA ARG A 338 11.83 2.12 -0.65
C ARG A 338 12.29 2.17 -2.11
N ASP A 339 12.16 1.08 -2.81
CA ASP A 339 12.58 0.93 -4.19
C ASP A 339 11.36 0.49 -5.03
N MET A 340 10.68 1.48 -5.61
CA MET A 340 9.50 1.20 -6.44
C MET A 340 9.86 0.48 -7.72
N ARG A 341 11.07 0.69 -8.24
CA ARG A 341 11.56 -0.02 -9.42
C ARG A 341 11.67 -1.51 -9.17
N SER A 342 12.26 -1.93 -8.03
CA SER A 342 12.26 -3.36 -7.64
C SER A 342 10.86 -3.96 -7.55
N TYR A 343 9.83 -3.16 -7.25
CA TYR A 343 8.45 -3.62 -7.23
C TYR A 343 7.88 -3.76 -8.65
N THR A 344 8.03 -2.74 -9.49
CA THR A 344 7.55 -2.79 -10.88
C THR A 344 8.30 -3.83 -11.69
N ASP A 345 9.64 -3.89 -11.60
CA ASP A 345 10.46 -4.93 -12.28
C ASP A 345 9.99 -6.36 -11.92
N ASN A 346 9.66 -6.58 -10.64
CA ASN A 346 9.13 -7.89 -10.23
C ASN A 346 7.78 -8.21 -10.88
N LEU A 347 6.88 -7.24 -10.97
CA LEU A 347 5.57 -7.42 -11.60
C LEU A 347 5.69 -7.55 -13.13
N GLU A 348 6.60 -6.81 -13.76
CA GLU A 348 6.91 -6.91 -15.19
C GLU A 348 7.49 -8.28 -15.53
N ASN A 349 8.45 -8.77 -14.75
CA ASN A 349 9.03 -10.11 -14.91
C ASN A 349 7.99 -11.23 -14.76
N MET A 350 6.93 -10.98 -14.00
CA MET A 350 5.79 -11.89 -13.88
C MET A 350 4.73 -11.67 -14.97
N GLY A 351 4.92 -10.69 -15.86
CA GLY A 351 3.97 -10.34 -16.90
C GLY A 351 2.67 -9.69 -16.42
N LEU A 352 2.61 -9.21 -15.18
CA LEU A 352 1.41 -8.63 -14.57
C LEU A 352 1.16 -7.19 -14.95
N ILE A 353 2.21 -6.48 -15.30
CA ILE A 353 2.22 -5.11 -15.79
C ILE A 353 3.22 -5.00 -16.94
N MET A 354 3.11 -3.93 -17.69
CA MET A 354 4.04 -3.59 -18.75
C MET A 354 4.44 -2.11 -18.65
N PRO A 355 5.63 -1.72 -19.11
CA PRO A 355 5.99 -0.31 -19.24
C PRO A 355 5.03 0.41 -20.19
N PHE A 356 4.68 1.65 -19.87
CA PHE A 356 3.85 2.47 -20.75
C PHE A 356 4.51 2.66 -22.13
N GLY A 357 3.75 2.41 -23.19
CA GLY A 357 4.24 2.48 -24.57
C GLY A 357 4.89 1.19 -25.09
N ALA A 358 4.95 0.12 -24.31
CA ALA A 358 5.38 -1.19 -24.80
C ALA A 358 4.24 -1.92 -25.54
N ASP A 359 4.58 -2.67 -26.58
CA ASP A 359 3.64 -3.47 -27.37
C ASP A 359 3.52 -4.94 -26.90
N ALA A 360 4.05 -5.26 -25.73
CA ALA A 360 4.04 -6.62 -25.22
C ALA A 360 2.65 -6.98 -24.63
N PRO A 361 2.16 -8.22 -24.82
CA PRO A 361 0.93 -8.65 -24.19
C PRO A 361 1.13 -8.77 -22.66
N CYS A 362 0.27 -8.12 -21.90
CA CYS A 362 0.20 -8.31 -20.44
C CYS A 362 -0.40 -9.70 -20.17
N GLN A 363 0.27 -10.53 -19.39
CA GLN A 363 -0.30 -11.78 -18.93
C GLN A 363 -1.28 -11.48 -17.79
N GLN A 364 -2.43 -12.15 -17.83
CA GLN A 364 -3.36 -12.06 -16.71
C GLN A 364 -2.76 -12.79 -15.51
N MET A 365 -2.71 -12.12 -14.37
CA MET A 365 -2.30 -12.80 -13.13
C MET A 365 -3.29 -13.90 -12.79
N PRO A 366 -2.84 -15.16 -12.65
CA PRO A 366 -3.73 -16.23 -12.24
C PRO A 366 -4.31 -15.90 -10.85
N GLN A 367 -5.63 -15.73 -10.76
CA GLN A 367 -6.32 -15.39 -9.49
C GLN A 367 -5.98 -16.37 -8.37
N HIS A 368 -5.76 -17.65 -8.71
CA HIS A 368 -5.40 -18.67 -7.74
C HIS A 368 -4.04 -18.40 -7.04
N LEU A 369 -3.09 -17.72 -7.71
CA LEU A 369 -1.81 -17.37 -7.08
C LEU A 369 -1.97 -16.25 -6.04
N ILE A 370 -2.79 -15.23 -6.34
CA ILE A 370 -3.09 -14.17 -5.37
C ILE A 370 -3.81 -14.76 -4.17
N GLN A 371 -4.80 -15.60 -4.42
CA GLN A 371 -5.56 -16.25 -3.36
C GLN A 371 -4.67 -17.15 -2.49
N ALA A 372 -3.76 -17.91 -3.10
CA ALA A 372 -2.79 -18.74 -2.38
C ALA A 372 -1.83 -17.91 -1.51
N GLU A 373 -1.35 -16.76 -2.01
CA GLU A 373 -0.51 -15.85 -1.19
C GLU A 373 -1.29 -15.28 0.00
N ILE A 374 -2.55 -14.88 -0.20
CA ILE A 374 -3.42 -14.41 0.88
C ILE A 374 -3.62 -15.50 1.92
N GLU A 375 -3.99 -16.71 1.48
CA GLU A 375 -4.21 -17.87 2.36
C GLU A 375 -2.95 -18.26 3.12
N ALA A 376 -1.78 -18.27 2.47
CA ALA A 376 -0.50 -18.50 3.11
C ALA A 376 -0.20 -17.44 4.18
N THR A 377 -0.48 -16.16 3.88
CA THR A 377 -0.32 -15.06 4.84
C THR A 377 -1.23 -15.24 6.05
N LEU A 378 -2.51 -15.55 5.84
CA LEU A 378 -3.47 -15.79 6.92
C LEU A 378 -3.09 -17.01 7.76
N SER A 379 -2.65 -18.09 7.13
CA SER A 379 -2.18 -19.31 7.80
C SER A 379 -0.98 -19.01 8.71
N ARG A 380 -0.02 -18.19 8.25
CA ARG A 380 1.12 -17.78 9.06
C ARG A 380 0.73 -16.91 10.26
N ILE A 381 -0.29 -16.05 10.13
CA ILE A 381 -0.82 -15.28 11.27
C ILE A 381 -1.50 -16.23 12.28
N LYS A 382 -2.32 -17.16 11.81
CA LYS A 382 -3.01 -18.13 12.66
C LYS A 382 -2.01 -19.01 13.44
N ALA A 383 -0.92 -19.41 12.78
CA ALA A 383 0.15 -20.19 13.41
C ALA A 383 0.89 -19.47 14.55
N LEU A 384 0.72 -18.16 14.74
CA LEU A 384 1.25 -17.46 15.93
C LEU A 384 0.49 -17.80 17.22
N PHE A 385 -0.66 -18.48 17.10
CA PHE A 385 -1.58 -18.79 18.21
C PHE A 385 -1.83 -20.31 18.39
N ALA A 386 -1.21 -21.12 17.51
CA ALA A 386 -1.21 -22.59 17.59
C ALA A 386 -0.22 -23.10 18.63
#